data_3dc6fc51b159cbfe2c7a30968ff3c124
#
_entry.id   3dc6fc51b159cbfe2c7a30968ff3c124
#
_cell.length_a   1.000
_cell.length_b   1.000
_cell.length_c   1.000
_cell.angle_alpha   90.00
_cell.angle_beta   90.00
_cell.angle_gamma   90.00
#
_symmetry.space_group_name_H-M   'P 1'
#
loop_
_entity.id
_entity.type
_entity.pdbx_description
1 polymer ?
#
loop_
_entity_poly.entity_id
_entity_poly.type
_entity_poly.pdbx_seq_one_letter_code
_entity_poly.pdbx_strand_id
1 'polypeptide(L)'
;RVEADHLLAKIAQGYFSASKDAEAFEIASKVAERSGKKVPRAYWTAGLAAWRLGRLETAAKYFETLAVSDTASGWNVAAAAYWAARAHLLSRHPEKVNHWLNIAALNGRTFYGLLARRNLGLPTFFNWAIPALTPTMLARFQAIPAGKRSLALIEAGRYIAAENELRKIYPSVEPEIAKAILAVAMKGNLPGLAMRIGTQWGGKDNNPNDGALYPAPGWAPAGGFSIDRALVYAIIRQESRFVPNAKSHAGARGLMQLMPRTASYLAKGEKFQGANRDKLFDPELNIT
;
A
#
# COMPACT_ATOMS: atom_id res chain seq x y z
N ARG A 1 12.81 -25.83 -13.28
CA ARG A 1 11.46 -26.34 -12.91
C ARG A 1 10.66 -25.28 -12.15
N VAL A 2 11.18 -24.69 -11.06
CA VAL A 2 10.45 -23.66 -10.28
C VAL A 2 10.16 -22.41 -11.09
N GLU A 3 11.08 -21.95 -11.94
CA GLU A 3 10.85 -20.82 -12.87
C GLU A 3 9.71 -21.08 -13.85
N ALA A 4 9.66 -22.28 -14.42
CA ALA A 4 8.54 -22.68 -15.26
C ALA A 4 7.22 -22.70 -14.49
N ASP A 5 7.24 -23.09 -13.21
CA ASP A 5 6.06 -23.09 -12.34
C ASP A 5 5.60 -21.68 -11.99
N HIS A 6 6.50 -20.72 -11.82
CA HIS A 6 6.13 -19.31 -11.71
C HIS A 6 5.42 -18.79 -12.96
N LEU A 7 5.88 -19.21 -14.16
CA LEU A 7 5.23 -18.83 -15.41
C LEU A 7 3.85 -19.50 -15.54
N LEU A 8 3.76 -20.79 -15.25
CA LEU A 8 2.48 -21.50 -15.26
C LEU A 8 1.46 -20.93 -14.29
N ALA A 9 1.90 -20.51 -13.09
CA ALA A 9 1.02 -19.82 -12.13
C ALA A 9 0.51 -18.47 -12.67
N LYS A 10 1.33 -17.73 -13.43
CA LYS A 10 0.88 -16.50 -14.12
C LYS A 10 -0.12 -16.81 -15.24
N ILE A 11 0.11 -17.87 -16.01
CA ILE A 11 -0.81 -18.32 -17.06
C ILE A 11 -2.15 -18.72 -16.43
N ALA A 12 -2.14 -19.51 -15.36
CA ALA A 12 -3.35 -19.88 -14.63
C ALA A 12 -4.12 -18.65 -14.13
N GLN A 13 -3.42 -17.64 -13.62
CA GLN A 13 -4.04 -16.35 -13.22
C GLN A 13 -4.66 -15.63 -14.44
N GLY A 14 -4.02 -15.68 -15.60
CA GLY A 14 -4.57 -15.16 -16.86
C GLY A 14 -5.87 -15.84 -17.26
N TYR A 15 -5.92 -17.17 -17.20
CA TYR A 15 -7.15 -17.95 -17.44
C TYR A 15 -8.24 -17.58 -16.42
N PHE A 16 -7.91 -17.49 -15.15
CA PHE A 16 -8.85 -17.04 -14.11
C PHE A 16 -9.43 -15.64 -14.39
N SER A 17 -8.57 -14.70 -14.80
CA SER A 17 -8.99 -13.33 -15.15
C SER A 17 -9.89 -13.30 -16.40
N ALA A 18 -9.71 -14.27 -17.32
CA ALA A 18 -10.54 -14.47 -18.49
C ALA A 18 -11.80 -15.32 -18.22
N SER A 19 -12.12 -15.58 -16.95
CA SER A 19 -13.25 -16.44 -16.51
C SER A 19 -13.20 -17.88 -17.01
N LYS A 20 -12.02 -18.37 -17.34
CA LYS A 20 -11.76 -19.77 -17.70
C LYS A 20 -11.31 -20.55 -16.46
N ASP A 21 -12.27 -20.80 -15.55
CA ASP A 21 -11.99 -21.31 -14.22
C ASP A 21 -11.53 -22.75 -14.20
N ALA A 22 -12.02 -23.59 -15.11
CA ALA A 22 -11.63 -25.00 -15.20
C ALA A 22 -10.14 -25.11 -15.59
N GLU A 23 -9.72 -24.39 -16.63
CA GLU A 23 -8.33 -24.36 -17.10
C GLU A 23 -7.41 -23.70 -16.06
N ALA A 24 -7.87 -22.64 -15.42
CA ALA A 24 -7.15 -21.99 -14.34
C ALA A 24 -6.91 -22.95 -13.17
N PHE A 25 -7.94 -23.69 -12.78
CA PHE A 25 -7.86 -24.68 -11.70
C PHE A 25 -6.91 -25.83 -12.08
N GLU A 26 -7.02 -26.40 -13.27
CA GLU A 26 -6.19 -27.51 -13.72
C GLU A 26 -4.69 -27.15 -13.68
N ILE A 27 -4.31 -25.97 -14.19
CA ILE A 27 -2.92 -25.54 -14.21
C ILE A 27 -2.45 -25.18 -12.79
N ALA A 28 -3.24 -24.39 -12.05
CA ALA A 28 -2.85 -23.92 -10.73
C ALA A 28 -2.71 -25.06 -9.71
N SER A 29 -3.62 -26.05 -9.73
CA SER A 29 -3.57 -27.19 -8.81
C SER A 29 -2.31 -28.03 -9.03
N LYS A 30 -1.96 -28.34 -10.28
CA LYS A 30 -0.73 -29.06 -10.62
C LYS A 30 0.52 -28.35 -10.16
N VAL A 31 0.56 -27.00 -10.28
CA VAL A 31 1.68 -26.18 -9.78
C VAL A 31 1.70 -26.17 -8.26
N ALA A 32 0.54 -26.00 -7.62
CA ALA A 32 0.41 -25.98 -6.17
C ALA A 32 0.92 -27.29 -5.52
N GLU A 33 0.55 -28.43 -6.06
CA GLU A 33 0.96 -29.75 -5.57
C GLU A 33 2.48 -29.95 -5.64
N ARG A 34 3.12 -29.57 -6.74
CA ARG A 34 4.56 -29.84 -6.93
C ARG A 34 5.51 -28.76 -6.44
N SER A 35 5.07 -27.50 -6.41
CA SER A 35 5.93 -26.34 -6.13
C SER A 35 5.28 -25.25 -5.29
N GLY A 36 4.10 -25.49 -4.73
CA GLY A 36 3.30 -24.45 -4.05
C GLY A 36 4.02 -23.71 -2.93
N LYS A 37 4.87 -24.38 -2.15
CA LYS A 37 5.71 -23.72 -1.13
C LYS A 37 6.64 -22.65 -1.72
N LYS A 38 7.14 -22.83 -2.95
CA LYS A 38 7.99 -21.86 -3.64
C LYS A 38 7.20 -20.93 -4.56
N VAL A 39 5.97 -21.29 -4.89
CA VAL A 39 5.06 -20.56 -5.79
C VAL A 39 3.69 -20.36 -5.11
N PRO A 40 3.60 -19.60 -4.00
CA PRO A 40 2.35 -19.45 -3.20
C PRO A 40 1.15 -18.96 -4.01
N ARG A 41 1.40 -18.20 -5.10
CA ARG A 41 0.36 -17.75 -6.03
C ARG A 41 -0.46 -18.91 -6.61
N ALA A 42 0.14 -20.09 -6.76
CA ALA A 42 -0.58 -21.26 -7.29
C ALA A 42 -1.71 -21.69 -6.36
N TYR A 43 -1.47 -21.74 -5.04
CA TYR A 43 -2.52 -22.02 -4.06
C TYR A 43 -3.66 -20.98 -4.13
N TRP A 44 -3.30 -19.69 -4.25
CA TRP A 44 -4.28 -18.61 -4.35
C TRP A 44 -5.17 -18.76 -5.56
N THR A 45 -4.57 -18.96 -6.74
CA THR A 45 -5.32 -19.11 -8.01
C THR A 45 -6.16 -20.38 -8.02
N ALA A 46 -5.63 -21.50 -7.52
CA ALA A 46 -6.38 -22.75 -7.41
C ALA A 46 -7.58 -22.60 -6.46
N GLY A 47 -7.38 -21.95 -5.31
CA GLY A 47 -8.46 -21.68 -4.35
C GLY A 47 -9.57 -20.82 -4.96
N LEU A 48 -9.23 -19.72 -5.64
CA LEU A 48 -10.21 -18.85 -6.28
C LEU A 48 -10.95 -19.55 -7.43
N ALA A 49 -10.24 -20.30 -8.25
CA ALA A 49 -10.85 -21.04 -9.35
C ALA A 49 -11.79 -22.14 -8.83
N ALA A 50 -11.37 -22.90 -7.81
CA ALA A 50 -12.23 -23.88 -7.13
C ALA A 50 -13.48 -23.23 -6.53
N TRP A 51 -13.34 -22.06 -5.93
CA TRP A 51 -14.45 -21.28 -5.39
C TRP A 51 -15.48 -20.94 -6.48
N ARG A 52 -15.05 -20.37 -7.61
CA ARG A 52 -15.96 -20.02 -8.73
C ARG A 52 -16.60 -21.24 -9.40
N LEU A 53 -15.92 -22.40 -9.36
CA LEU A 53 -16.48 -23.68 -9.80
C LEU A 53 -17.44 -24.32 -8.78
N GLY A 54 -17.74 -23.66 -7.66
CA GLY A 54 -18.61 -24.20 -6.59
C GLY A 54 -17.97 -25.31 -5.74
N ARG A 55 -16.66 -25.58 -5.91
CA ARG A 55 -15.91 -26.62 -5.18
C ARG A 55 -15.39 -26.08 -3.86
N LEU A 56 -16.30 -25.72 -2.94
CA LEU A 56 -15.99 -24.95 -1.74
C LEU A 56 -15.01 -25.62 -0.79
N GLU A 57 -15.14 -26.93 -0.56
CA GLU A 57 -14.20 -27.69 0.29
C GLU A 57 -12.79 -27.74 -0.33
N THR A 58 -12.71 -27.88 -1.65
CA THR A 58 -11.44 -27.84 -2.36
C THR A 58 -10.81 -26.45 -2.26
N ALA A 59 -11.60 -25.39 -2.43
CA ALA A 59 -11.16 -24.02 -2.25
C ALA A 59 -10.61 -23.77 -0.85
N ALA A 60 -11.33 -24.25 0.18
CA ALA A 60 -10.90 -24.16 1.58
C ALA A 60 -9.50 -24.75 1.77
N LYS A 61 -9.25 -25.98 1.29
CA LYS A 61 -7.94 -26.65 1.42
C LYS A 61 -6.78 -25.85 0.82
N TYR A 62 -6.97 -25.24 -0.36
CA TYR A 62 -5.95 -24.41 -0.98
C TYR A 62 -5.71 -23.12 -0.21
N PHE A 63 -6.76 -22.47 0.27
CA PHE A 63 -6.64 -21.27 1.08
C PHE A 63 -6.02 -21.57 2.44
N GLU A 64 -6.40 -22.65 3.12
CA GLU A 64 -5.78 -23.09 4.36
C GLU A 64 -4.28 -23.31 4.22
N THR A 65 -3.87 -24.04 3.15
CA THR A 65 -2.47 -24.30 2.87
C THR A 65 -1.67 -23.01 2.67
N LEU A 66 -2.26 -22.03 1.98
CA LEU A 66 -1.62 -20.73 1.78
C LEU A 66 -1.57 -19.90 3.08
N ALA A 67 -2.63 -19.97 3.91
CA ALA A 67 -2.73 -19.20 5.14
C ALA A 67 -1.71 -19.62 6.22
N VAL A 68 -1.24 -20.87 6.18
CA VAL A 68 -0.21 -21.36 7.11
C VAL A 68 1.18 -21.43 6.48
N SER A 69 1.36 -20.89 5.29
CA SER A 69 2.65 -20.89 4.58
C SER A 69 3.62 -19.88 5.19
N ASP A 70 4.79 -20.32 5.58
CA ASP A 70 5.91 -19.50 6.08
C ASP A 70 6.57 -18.63 4.99
N THR A 71 6.33 -18.97 3.72
CA THR A 71 6.84 -18.21 2.56
C THR A 71 5.87 -17.17 2.03
N ALA A 72 4.63 -17.15 2.52
CA ALA A 72 3.62 -16.19 2.11
C ALA A 72 3.76 -14.85 2.87
N SER A 73 3.53 -13.75 2.15
CA SER A 73 3.46 -12.44 2.80
C SER A 73 2.24 -12.34 3.73
N GLY A 74 2.29 -11.49 4.76
CA GLY A 74 1.14 -11.24 5.64
C GLY A 74 -0.13 -10.82 4.89
N TRP A 75 -0.01 -10.17 3.72
CA TRP A 75 -1.13 -9.89 2.83
C TRP A 75 -1.77 -11.14 2.27
N ASN A 76 -0.96 -12.09 1.80
CA ASN A 76 -1.44 -13.36 1.25
C ASN A 76 -2.00 -14.26 2.34
N VAL A 77 -1.35 -14.31 3.51
CA VAL A 77 -1.83 -15.05 4.68
C VAL A 77 -3.21 -14.55 5.10
N ALA A 78 -3.37 -13.23 5.28
CA ALA A 78 -4.67 -12.65 5.65
C ALA A 78 -5.76 -12.90 4.62
N ALA A 79 -5.42 -12.75 3.33
CA ALA A 79 -6.36 -13.03 2.24
C ALA A 79 -6.80 -14.49 2.24
N ALA A 80 -5.84 -15.40 2.30
CA ALA A 80 -6.10 -16.83 2.26
C ALA A 80 -6.91 -17.29 3.48
N ALA A 81 -6.54 -16.86 4.69
CA ALA A 81 -7.29 -17.20 5.91
C ALA A 81 -8.73 -16.66 5.87
N TYR A 82 -8.92 -15.42 5.40
CA TYR A 82 -10.26 -14.86 5.27
C TYR A 82 -11.12 -15.63 4.27
N TRP A 83 -10.55 -16.03 3.12
CA TRP A 83 -11.26 -16.83 2.14
C TRP A 83 -11.47 -18.28 2.56
N ALA A 84 -10.58 -18.87 3.36
CA ALA A 84 -10.80 -20.16 4.01
C ALA A 84 -12.01 -20.10 4.95
N ALA A 85 -12.09 -19.06 5.79
CA ALA A 85 -13.26 -18.83 6.66
C ALA A 85 -14.57 -18.74 5.86
N ARG A 86 -14.58 -17.99 4.74
CA ARG A 86 -15.75 -17.90 3.86
C ARG A 86 -16.10 -19.24 3.21
N ALA A 87 -15.09 -20.00 2.77
CA ALA A 87 -15.30 -21.31 2.17
C ALA A 87 -15.93 -22.28 3.18
N HIS A 88 -15.45 -22.31 4.41
CA HIS A 88 -16.04 -23.11 5.47
C HIS A 88 -17.47 -22.70 5.83
N LEU A 89 -17.73 -21.40 5.89
CA LEU A 89 -19.09 -20.91 6.14
C LEU A 89 -20.10 -21.44 5.12
N LEU A 90 -19.73 -21.36 3.82
CA LEU A 90 -20.61 -21.78 2.74
C LEU A 90 -20.65 -23.30 2.55
N SER A 91 -19.61 -24.04 2.94
CA SER A 91 -19.62 -25.51 2.98
C SER A 91 -20.19 -26.11 4.27
N ARG A 92 -20.85 -25.29 5.09
CA ARG A 92 -21.55 -25.67 6.33
C ARG A 92 -20.62 -26.23 7.43
N HIS A 93 -19.42 -25.65 7.55
CA HIS A 93 -18.45 -25.90 8.62
C HIS A 93 -18.21 -24.63 9.48
N PRO A 94 -19.27 -24.09 10.14
CA PRO A 94 -19.16 -22.83 10.87
C PRO A 94 -18.18 -22.90 12.05
N GLU A 95 -17.92 -24.07 12.60
CA GLU A 95 -16.95 -24.30 13.68
C GLU A 95 -15.51 -23.91 13.30
N LYS A 96 -15.17 -23.91 12.03
CA LYS A 96 -13.85 -23.54 11.53
C LYS A 96 -13.69 -22.05 11.22
N VAL A 97 -14.81 -21.33 11.09
CA VAL A 97 -14.81 -19.93 10.62
C VAL A 97 -13.99 -19.03 11.53
N ASN A 98 -14.23 -19.06 12.83
CA ASN A 98 -13.53 -18.19 13.78
C ASN A 98 -12.03 -18.47 13.84
N HIS A 99 -11.61 -19.72 13.68
CA HIS A 99 -10.20 -20.09 13.62
C HIS A 99 -9.48 -19.32 12.49
N TRP A 100 -10.01 -19.39 11.27
CA TRP A 100 -9.41 -18.75 10.11
C TRP A 100 -9.53 -17.23 10.12
N LEU A 101 -10.64 -16.69 10.65
CA LEU A 101 -10.76 -15.24 10.86
C LEU A 101 -9.71 -14.72 11.85
N ASN A 102 -9.42 -15.46 12.93
CA ASN A 102 -8.38 -15.07 13.88
C ASN A 102 -6.99 -15.04 13.21
N ILE A 103 -6.65 -16.00 12.37
CA ILE A 103 -5.39 -16.00 11.61
C ILE A 103 -5.31 -14.78 10.69
N ALA A 104 -6.39 -14.47 9.96
CA ALA A 104 -6.44 -13.26 9.12
C ALA A 104 -6.26 -11.97 9.95
N ALA A 105 -6.91 -11.90 11.13
CA ALA A 105 -6.90 -10.74 12.02
C ALA A 105 -5.53 -10.40 12.61
N LEU A 106 -4.59 -11.35 12.65
CA LEU A 106 -3.20 -11.12 13.07
C LEU A 106 -2.48 -10.11 12.12
N ASN A 107 -2.90 -10.05 10.86
CA ASN A 107 -2.38 -9.11 9.87
C ASN A 107 -3.29 -7.87 9.74
N GLY A 108 -3.62 -7.22 10.85
CA GLY A 108 -4.63 -6.16 10.98
C GLY A 108 -4.40 -4.88 10.18
N ARG A 109 -3.27 -4.75 9.44
CA ARG A 109 -2.99 -3.64 8.52
C ARG A 109 -3.17 -4.02 7.04
N THR A 110 -3.73 -5.20 6.79
CA THR A 110 -4.11 -5.65 5.46
C THR A 110 -5.62 -5.54 5.27
N PHE A 111 -6.09 -5.46 4.03
CA PHE A 111 -7.52 -5.39 3.74
C PHE A 111 -8.32 -6.54 4.39
N TYR A 112 -7.88 -7.77 4.17
CA TYR A 112 -8.58 -8.94 4.73
C TYR A 112 -8.39 -9.09 6.23
N GLY A 113 -7.26 -8.64 6.77
CA GLY A 113 -7.04 -8.59 8.21
C GLY A 113 -8.00 -7.60 8.90
N LEU A 114 -8.23 -6.43 8.31
CA LEU A 114 -9.21 -5.46 8.79
C LEU A 114 -10.64 -6.00 8.71
N LEU A 115 -11.01 -6.66 7.61
CA LEU A 115 -12.31 -7.30 7.48
C LEU A 115 -12.51 -8.40 8.54
N ALA A 116 -11.48 -9.23 8.77
CA ALA A 116 -11.53 -10.29 9.78
C ALA A 116 -11.70 -9.71 11.19
N ARG A 117 -10.93 -8.66 11.54
CA ARG A 117 -11.09 -7.96 12.82
C ARG A 117 -12.51 -7.42 13.02
N ARG A 118 -13.06 -6.79 11.96
CA ARG A 118 -14.44 -6.29 11.98
C ARG A 118 -15.45 -7.41 12.19
N ASN A 119 -15.30 -8.54 11.50
CA ASN A 119 -16.21 -9.70 11.63
C ASN A 119 -16.15 -10.33 13.03
N LEU A 120 -14.98 -10.29 13.68
CA LEU A 120 -14.78 -10.79 15.05
C LEU A 120 -15.13 -9.76 16.12
N GLY A 121 -15.54 -8.52 15.77
CA GLY A 121 -15.75 -7.45 16.74
C GLY A 121 -14.47 -6.96 17.43
N LEU A 122 -13.29 -7.24 16.88
CA LEU A 122 -12.01 -6.85 17.43
C LEU A 122 -11.66 -5.39 17.11
N PRO A 123 -11.12 -4.62 18.07
CA PRO A 123 -10.69 -3.25 17.83
C PRO A 123 -9.52 -3.19 16.84
N THR A 124 -9.42 -2.09 16.10
CA THR A 124 -8.24 -1.78 15.28
C THR A 124 -7.30 -0.88 16.08
N PHE A 125 -6.02 -1.24 16.11
CA PHE A 125 -5.00 -0.46 16.80
C PHE A 125 -4.08 0.18 15.77
N PHE A 126 -4.34 1.46 15.47
CA PHE A 126 -3.46 2.28 14.63
C PHE A 126 -2.71 3.28 15.49
N ASN A 127 -1.44 3.47 15.20
CA ASN A 127 -0.59 4.46 15.83
C ASN A 127 -0.55 5.74 14.96
N TRP A 128 -1.40 6.70 15.28
CA TRP A 128 -1.47 8.00 14.59
C TRP A 128 -0.58 9.08 15.22
N ALA A 129 0.18 8.75 16.26
CA ALA A 129 0.96 9.72 17.01
C ALA A 129 2.06 10.33 16.12
N ILE A 130 2.15 11.65 16.16
CA ILE A 130 3.31 12.36 15.62
C ILE A 130 4.41 12.26 16.68
N PRO A 131 5.65 11.84 16.33
CA PRO A 131 6.74 11.81 17.30
C PRO A 131 6.93 13.18 17.95
N ALA A 132 7.15 13.18 19.27
CA ALA A 132 7.39 14.43 20.00
C ALA A 132 8.69 15.08 19.47
N LEU A 133 8.62 16.38 19.19
CA LEU A 133 9.78 17.18 18.84
C LEU A 133 10.08 18.09 20.04
N THR A 134 10.91 17.61 20.95
CA THR A 134 11.29 18.38 22.13
C THR A 134 12.18 19.56 21.75
N PRO A 135 12.28 20.62 22.58
CA PRO A 135 13.19 21.74 22.31
C PRO A 135 14.63 21.29 22.09
N THR A 136 15.11 20.32 22.87
CA THR A 136 16.45 19.75 22.73
C THR A 136 16.65 19.04 21.39
N MET A 137 15.68 18.22 20.98
CA MET A 137 15.71 17.56 19.67
C MET A 137 15.67 18.56 18.53
N LEU A 138 14.85 19.60 18.64
CA LEU A 138 14.77 20.66 17.64
C LEU A 138 16.09 21.43 17.54
N ALA A 139 16.72 21.79 18.65
CA ALA A 139 18.03 22.46 18.67
C ALA A 139 19.12 21.58 18.00
N ARG A 140 19.18 20.30 18.32
CA ARG A 140 20.10 19.36 17.67
C ARG A 140 19.84 19.20 16.17
N PHE A 141 18.58 19.14 15.78
CA PHE A 141 18.17 19.09 14.37
C PHE A 141 18.56 20.36 13.62
N GLN A 142 18.37 21.55 14.23
CA GLN A 142 18.76 22.84 13.68
C GLN A 142 20.27 23.04 13.59
N ALA A 143 21.07 22.37 14.43
CA ALA A 143 22.51 22.39 14.35
C ALA A 143 23.03 21.69 13.08
N ILE A 144 22.23 20.82 12.47
CA ILE A 144 22.54 20.20 11.18
C ILE A 144 22.20 21.19 10.06
N PRO A 145 23.16 21.57 9.18
CA PRO A 145 22.90 22.58 8.13
C PRO A 145 21.69 22.24 7.24
N ALA A 146 21.50 20.96 6.87
CA ALA A 146 20.34 20.51 6.08
C ALA A 146 19.03 20.60 6.90
N GLY A 147 19.08 20.33 8.20
CA GLY A 147 17.94 20.49 9.11
C GLY A 147 17.48 21.96 9.18
N LYS A 148 18.43 22.87 9.40
CA LYS A 148 18.13 24.33 9.43
C LYS A 148 17.55 24.82 8.10
N ARG A 149 18.17 24.43 6.95
CA ARG A 149 17.68 24.81 5.63
C ARG A 149 16.30 24.24 5.34
N SER A 150 16.03 23.00 5.75
CA SER A 150 14.72 22.39 5.52
C SER A 150 13.59 23.12 6.23
N LEU A 151 13.79 23.60 7.45
CA LEU A 151 12.79 24.39 8.15
C LEU A 151 12.50 25.71 7.43
N ALA A 152 13.53 26.46 7.02
CA ALA A 152 13.36 27.69 6.26
C ALA A 152 12.66 27.44 4.90
N LEU A 153 12.95 26.31 4.24
CA LEU A 153 12.29 25.93 3.01
C LEU A 153 10.80 25.57 3.23
N ILE A 154 10.47 24.91 4.35
CA ILE A 154 9.07 24.62 4.72
C ILE A 154 8.31 25.95 4.96
N GLU A 155 8.88 26.87 5.74
CA GLU A 155 8.31 28.19 5.98
C GLU A 155 8.08 28.98 4.69
N ALA A 156 9.00 28.84 3.73
CA ALA A 156 8.89 29.45 2.41
C ALA A 156 7.95 28.69 1.45
N GLY A 157 7.25 27.62 1.88
CA GLY A 157 6.38 26.80 1.05
C GLY A 157 7.12 25.93 0.01
N ARG A 158 8.45 25.83 0.11
CA ARG A 158 9.29 25.08 -0.86
C ARG A 158 9.45 23.62 -0.43
N TYR A 159 8.34 22.89 -0.30
CA TYR A 159 8.26 21.54 0.28
C TYR A 159 9.15 20.52 -0.43
N ILE A 160 9.18 20.50 -1.78
CA ILE A 160 10.02 19.58 -2.55
C ILE A 160 11.52 19.79 -2.24
N ALA A 161 11.95 21.03 -2.13
CA ALA A 161 13.33 21.35 -1.81
C ALA A 161 13.68 20.96 -0.36
N ALA A 162 12.77 21.21 0.60
CA ALA A 162 12.92 20.78 1.98
C ALA A 162 13.04 19.26 2.11
N GLU A 163 12.17 18.52 1.40
CA GLU A 163 12.21 17.07 1.37
C GLU A 163 13.54 16.55 0.82
N ASN A 164 14.05 17.15 -0.26
CA ASN A 164 15.33 16.75 -0.86
C ASN A 164 16.51 16.97 0.10
N GLU A 165 16.51 18.05 0.90
CA GLU A 165 17.53 18.27 1.94
C GLU A 165 17.50 17.16 3.00
N LEU A 166 16.32 16.81 3.50
CA LEU A 166 16.16 15.80 4.53
C LEU A 166 16.42 14.37 4.02
N ARG A 167 16.05 14.07 2.78
CA ARG A 167 16.32 12.76 2.16
C ARG A 167 17.81 12.45 2.07
N LYS A 168 18.66 13.46 1.88
CA LYS A 168 20.11 13.28 1.80
C LYS A 168 20.73 12.83 3.12
N ILE A 169 20.23 13.37 4.24
CA ILE A 169 20.80 13.12 5.56
C ILE A 169 20.15 11.96 6.31
N TYR A 170 18.85 11.70 6.07
CA TYR A 170 18.05 10.73 6.82
C TYR A 170 18.72 9.34 6.97
N PRO A 171 19.32 8.75 5.91
CA PRO A 171 19.90 7.40 6.04
C PRO A 171 21.10 7.32 6.99
N SER A 172 21.75 8.45 7.30
CA SER A 172 23.03 8.52 8.00
C SER A 172 22.96 9.17 9.38
N VAL A 173 21.76 9.59 9.83
CA VAL A 173 21.60 10.23 11.14
C VAL A 173 21.27 9.20 12.22
N GLU A 174 21.59 9.57 13.46
CA GLU A 174 21.23 8.78 14.64
C GLU A 174 19.70 8.69 14.82
N PRO A 175 19.21 7.65 15.54
CA PRO A 175 17.76 7.40 15.69
C PRO A 175 16.95 8.57 16.21
N GLU A 176 17.49 9.37 17.15
CA GLU A 176 16.78 10.53 17.72
C GLU A 176 16.59 11.66 16.67
N ILE A 177 17.61 11.90 15.86
CA ILE A 177 17.49 12.85 14.74
C ILE A 177 16.55 12.32 13.67
N ALA A 178 16.55 11.01 13.40
CA ALA A 178 15.60 10.39 12.48
C ALA A 178 14.13 10.55 12.94
N LYS A 179 13.88 10.46 14.27
CA LYS A 179 12.56 10.78 14.85
C LYS A 179 12.21 12.26 14.67
N ALA A 180 13.17 13.16 14.85
CA ALA A 180 12.96 14.59 14.61
C ALA A 180 12.63 14.87 13.14
N ILE A 181 13.34 14.22 12.20
CA ILE A 181 13.04 14.32 10.76
C ILE A 181 11.62 13.83 10.46
N LEU A 182 11.18 12.71 11.05
CA LEU A 182 9.82 12.21 10.89
C LEU A 182 8.79 13.22 11.43
N ALA A 183 9.02 13.77 12.63
CA ALA A 183 8.12 14.77 13.21
C ALA A 183 8.02 16.03 12.32
N VAL A 184 9.15 16.51 11.81
CA VAL A 184 9.20 17.63 10.85
C VAL A 184 8.49 17.29 9.56
N ALA A 185 8.68 16.08 9.02
CA ALA A 185 8.03 15.64 7.78
C ALA A 185 6.50 15.58 7.93
N MET A 186 6.01 15.03 9.05
CA MET A 186 4.57 14.91 9.31
C MET A 186 3.91 16.29 9.55
N LYS A 187 4.58 17.21 10.26
CA LYS A 187 4.06 18.57 10.54
C LYS A 187 4.29 19.54 9.39
N GLY A 188 5.39 19.37 8.66
CA GLY A 188 5.85 20.28 7.60
C GLY A 188 5.29 19.97 6.22
N ASN A 189 4.23 19.17 6.11
CA ASN A 189 3.60 18.80 4.83
C ASN A 189 4.55 18.13 3.83
N LEU A 190 5.40 17.19 4.33
CA LEU A 190 6.32 16.37 3.52
C LEU A 190 5.87 14.90 3.52
N PRO A 191 4.68 14.58 2.98
CA PRO A 191 4.07 13.26 3.14
C PRO A 191 4.87 12.13 2.48
N GLY A 192 5.57 12.40 1.37
CA GLY A 192 6.44 11.44 0.70
C GLY A 192 7.60 11.00 1.59
N LEU A 193 8.23 11.94 2.30
CA LEU A 193 9.29 11.64 3.26
C LEU A 193 8.75 10.90 4.49
N ALA A 194 7.63 11.35 5.05
CA ALA A 194 6.99 10.69 6.19
C ALA A 194 6.69 9.22 5.88
N MET A 195 6.07 8.93 4.74
CA MET A 195 5.75 7.59 4.29
C MET A 195 7.00 6.73 4.06
N ARG A 196 8.06 7.31 3.49
CA ARG A 196 9.33 6.61 3.27
C ARG A 196 9.96 6.18 4.60
N ILE A 197 10.02 7.09 5.58
CA ILE A 197 10.55 6.82 6.92
C ILE A 197 9.68 5.76 7.63
N GLY A 198 8.35 5.94 7.62
CA GLY A 198 7.41 5.01 8.23
C GLY A 198 7.52 3.60 7.68
N THR A 199 7.75 3.47 6.36
CA THR A 199 7.95 2.16 5.71
C THR A 199 9.25 1.49 6.18
N GLN A 200 10.33 2.26 6.35
CA GLN A 200 11.62 1.71 6.79
C GLN A 200 11.62 1.32 8.28
N TRP A 201 10.89 2.06 9.12
CA TRP A 201 10.79 1.76 10.55
C TRP A 201 9.79 0.65 10.88
N GLY A 202 8.67 0.58 10.16
CA GLY A 202 7.62 -0.41 10.41
C GLY A 202 8.06 -1.87 10.30
N GLY A 203 9.21 -2.13 9.67
CA GLY A 203 9.80 -3.46 9.60
C GLY A 203 10.67 -3.86 10.79
N LYS A 204 11.07 -2.92 11.68
CA LYS A 204 12.02 -3.19 12.76
C LYS A 204 11.38 -3.40 14.13
N ASP A 205 10.32 -2.67 14.47
CA ASP A 205 9.79 -2.59 15.83
C ASP A 205 8.39 -3.20 16.01
N ASN A 206 7.84 -3.86 15.00
CA ASN A 206 6.48 -4.43 14.99
C ASN A 206 5.35 -3.44 15.41
N ASN A 207 5.67 -2.16 15.56
CA ASN A 207 4.73 -1.07 15.90
C ASN A 207 4.92 0.11 14.92
N PRO A 208 4.47 -0.03 13.67
CA PRO A 208 4.61 1.01 12.67
C PRO A 208 3.85 2.27 13.06
N ASN A 209 4.37 3.42 12.66
CA ASN A 209 3.66 4.68 12.75
C ASN A 209 2.67 4.79 11.58
N ASP A 210 1.38 4.56 11.86
CA ASP A 210 0.35 4.57 10.83
C ASP A 210 0.11 5.98 10.28
N GLY A 211 0.30 7.04 11.10
CA GLY A 211 0.24 8.42 10.63
C GLY A 211 1.30 8.75 9.57
N ALA A 212 2.48 8.15 9.69
CA ALA A 212 3.52 8.27 8.67
C ALA A 212 3.24 7.42 7.43
N LEU A 213 2.67 6.22 7.60
CA LEU A 213 2.33 5.31 6.50
C LEU A 213 1.12 5.76 5.67
N TYR A 214 0.23 6.52 6.29
CA TYR A 214 -1.02 7.03 5.69
C TYR A 214 -1.12 8.54 5.93
N PRO A 215 -0.19 9.34 5.38
CA PRO A 215 -0.18 10.78 5.60
C PRO A 215 -1.44 11.43 4.99
N ALA A 216 -1.90 12.48 5.68
CA ALA A 216 -3.02 13.31 5.24
C ALA A 216 -2.53 14.75 5.02
N PRO A 217 -1.86 15.04 3.89
CA PRO A 217 -1.36 16.38 3.60
C PRO A 217 -2.47 17.41 3.45
N GLY A 218 -2.11 18.70 3.54
CA GLY A 218 -3.06 19.79 3.41
C GLY A 218 -3.51 20.09 1.97
N TRP A 219 -3.11 19.31 0.98
CA TRP A 219 -3.52 19.51 -0.41
C TRP A 219 -5.01 19.26 -0.58
N ALA A 220 -5.68 20.15 -1.28
CA ALA A 220 -7.09 20.02 -1.64
C ALA A 220 -7.32 20.51 -3.07
N PRO A 221 -8.26 19.94 -3.82
CA PRO A 221 -8.65 20.47 -5.11
C PRO A 221 -9.30 21.86 -4.96
N ALA A 222 -9.25 22.68 -5.99
CA ALA A 222 -9.97 23.94 -6.01
C ALA A 222 -11.47 23.67 -5.79
N GLY A 223 -12.05 24.30 -4.76
CA GLY A 223 -13.44 24.05 -4.36
C GLY A 223 -13.68 22.86 -3.42
N GLY A 224 -12.60 22.19 -2.97
CA GLY A 224 -12.67 21.09 -2.01
C GLY A 224 -12.89 19.71 -2.67
N PHE A 225 -12.98 18.68 -1.84
CA PHE A 225 -13.17 17.32 -2.31
C PHE A 225 -14.63 17.04 -2.65
N SER A 226 -14.90 16.60 -3.87
CA SER A 226 -16.21 16.13 -4.32
C SER A 226 -16.46 14.64 -4.01
N ILE A 227 -15.41 13.90 -3.69
CA ILE A 227 -15.43 12.49 -3.28
C ILE A 227 -14.70 12.32 -1.96
N ASP A 228 -14.79 11.14 -1.34
CA ASP A 228 -14.12 10.86 -0.08
C ASP A 228 -12.60 11.11 -0.19
N ARG A 229 -12.09 12.01 0.64
CA ARG A 229 -10.68 12.38 0.71
C ARG A 229 -9.78 11.17 0.96
N ALA A 230 -10.25 10.20 1.76
CA ALA A 230 -9.49 8.99 2.04
C ALA A 230 -9.28 8.16 0.77
N LEU A 231 -10.27 8.11 -0.13
CA LEU A 231 -10.12 7.43 -1.42
C LEU A 231 -9.10 8.14 -2.31
N VAL A 232 -9.14 9.47 -2.39
CA VAL A 232 -8.14 10.27 -3.15
C VAL A 232 -6.74 9.99 -2.64
N TYR A 233 -6.53 10.05 -1.31
CA TYR A 233 -5.21 9.80 -0.74
C TYR A 233 -4.75 8.35 -0.86
N ALA A 234 -5.68 7.39 -0.87
CA ALA A 234 -5.34 5.99 -1.15
C ALA A 234 -4.81 5.80 -2.58
N ILE A 235 -5.41 6.48 -3.57
CA ILE A 235 -4.93 6.48 -4.95
C ILE A 235 -3.55 7.14 -5.04
N ILE A 236 -3.39 8.36 -4.48
CA ILE A 236 -2.10 9.06 -4.45
C ILE A 236 -1.00 8.20 -3.81
N ARG A 237 -1.34 7.51 -2.72
CA ARG A 237 -0.42 6.60 -2.06
C ARG A 237 0.04 5.46 -2.98
N GLN A 238 -0.86 4.91 -3.76
CA GLN A 238 -0.58 3.83 -4.70
C GLN A 238 0.21 4.31 -5.92
N GLU A 239 -0.16 5.46 -6.48
CA GLU A 239 0.37 5.96 -7.75
C GLU A 239 1.74 6.63 -7.60
N SER A 240 1.92 7.49 -6.62
CA SER A 240 3.13 8.30 -6.48
C SER A 240 3.82 8.18 -5.13
N ARG A 241 3.21 7.52 -4.14
CA ARG A 241 3.65 7.57 -2.74
C ARG A 241 3.83 9.00 -2.24
N PHE A 242 2.90 9.87 -2.60
CA PHE A 242 2.88 11.29 -2.27
C PHE A 242 4.09 12.07 -2.83
N VAL A 243 4.66 11.67 -3.95
CA VAL A 243 5.73 12.41 -4.64
C VAL A 243 5.12 13.33 -5.71
N PRO A 244 5.06 14.67 -5.50
CA PRO A 244 4.36 15.57 -6.42
C PRO A 244 4.96 15.60 -7.82
N ASN A 245 6.28 15.48 -7.93
CA ASN A 245 7.01 15.49 -9.19
C ASN A 245 7.27 14.09 -9.77
N ALA A 246 6.48 13.08 -9.36
CA ALA A 246 6.60 11.74 -9.91
C ALA A 246 6.29 11.72 -11.41
N LYS A 247 7.11 11.00 -12.17
CA LYS A 247 6.94 10.79 -13.61
C LYS A 247 7.21 9.34 -13.97
N SER A 248 6.24 8.69 -14.60
CA SER A 248 6.41 7.31 -15.08
C SER A 248 7.16 7.24 -16.41
N HIS A 249 7.64 6.08 -16.78
CA HIS A 249 8.24 5.83 -18.10
C HIS A 249 7.25 6.11 -19.24
N ALA A 250 5.95 5.83 -19.02
CA ALA A 250 4.88 6.12 -20.00
C ALA A 250 4.51 7.62 -20.07
N GLY A 251 5.06 8.45 -19.18
CA GLY A 251 4.83 9.90 -19.16
C GLY A 251 3.67 10.36 -18.28
N ALA A 252 3.10 9.49 -17.43
CA ALA A 252 2.17 9.91 -16.38
C ALA A 252 2.87 10.85 -15.38
N ARG A 253 2.14 11.81 -14.79
CA ARG A 253 2.70 12.88 -13.97
C ARG A 253 1.90 13.14 -12.69
N GLY A 254 2.65 13.54 -11.67
CA GLY A 254 2.12 14.08 -10.42
C GLY A 254 1.57 13.03 -9.48
N LEU A 255 0.81 13.50 -8.50
CA LEU A 255 0.31 12.69 -7.39
C LEU A 255 -0.56 11.50 -7.83
N MET A 256 -1.49 11.75 -8.76
CA MET A 256 -2.44 10.76 -9.29
C MET A 256 -1.92 10.05 -10.56
N GLN A 257 -0.68 10.30 -10.97
CA GLN A 257 -0.07 9.74 -12.19
C GLN A 257 -0.95 9.92 -13.44
N LEU A 258 -1.41 11.14 -13.65
CA LEU A 258 -2.27 11.46 -14.79
C LEU A 258 -1.48 11.45 -16.11
N MET A 259 -2.02 10.79 -17.11
CA MET A 259 -1.53 10.92 -18.47
C MET A 259 -1.96 12.29 -19.03
N PRO A 260 -1.04 13.06 -19.68
CA PRO A 260 -1.37 14.39 -20.20
C PRO A 260 -2.58 14.41 -21.15
N ARG A 261 -2.77 13.35 -21.93
CA ARG A 261 -3.95 13.21 -22.81
C ARG A 261 -5.25 13.07 -22.00
N THR A 262 -5.23 12.27 -20.95
CA THR A 262 -6.39 12.08 -20.06
C THR A 262 -6.72 13.39 -19.34
N ALA A 263 -5.71 14.08 -18.78
CA ALA A 263 -5.89 15.37 -18.14
C ALA A 263 -6.49 16.40 -19.10
N SER A 264 -5.99 16.49 -20.35
CA SER A 264 -6.55 17.40 -21.37
C SER A 264 -8.01 17.08 -21.73
N TYR A 265 -8.38 15.80 -21.72
CA TYR A 265 -9.77 15.38 -21.96
C TYR A 265 -10.72 15.80 -20.82
N LEU A 266 -10.27 15.63 -19.58
CA LEU A 266 -11.07 15.96 -18.38
C LEU A 266 -11.21 17.47 -18.17
N ALA A 267 -10.17 18.25 -18.44
CA ALA A 267 -10.10 19.69 -18.18
C ALA A 267 -10.89 20.57 -19.15
N LYS A 268 -11.71 20.01 -20.04
CA LYS A 268 -12.67 20.70 -20.92
C LYS A 268 -12.13 21.99 -21.62
N GLY A 269 -10.92 21.98 -22.09
CA GLY A 269 -10.34 23.14 -22.83
C GLY A 269 -8.88 23.42 -22.54
N GLU A 270 -8.35 23.06 -21.37
CA GLU A 270 -6.92 23.16 -21.11
C GLU A 270 -6.19 21.98 -21.76
N LYS A 271 -5.11 22.30 -22.50
CA LYS A 271 -4.30 21.30 -23.18
C LYS A 271 -2.98 21.10 -22.43
N PHE A 272 -2.79 19.95 -21.83
CA PHE A 272 -1.53 19.55 -21.20
C PHE A 272 -0.56 18.97 -22.24
N GLN A 273 -0.08 19.84 -23.15
CA GLN A 273 0.86 19.50 -24.23
C GLN A 273 2.14 20.34 -24.13
N GLY A 274 3.23 19.88 -24.72
CA GLY A 274 4.49 20.60 -24.66
C GLY A 274 4.93 20.88 -23.22
N ALA A 275 5.30 22.12 -22.92
CA ALA A 275 5.70 22.56 -21.58
C ALA A 275 4.53 22.54 -20.57
N ASN A 276 3.28 22.71 -21.02
CA ASN A 276 2.12 22.68 -20.13
C ASN A 276 1.91 21.32 -19.43
N ARG A 277 2.53 20.24 -19.92
CA ARG A 277 2.47 18.92 -19.26
C ARG A 277 2.99 18.97 -17.83
N ASP A 278 3.94 19.81 -17.53
CA ASP A 278 4.62 19.88 -16.25
C ASP A 278 3.77 20.62 -15.19
N LYS A 279 2.68 21.31 -15.59
CA LYS A 279 1.66 21.81 -14.67
C LYS A 279 1.00 20.67 -13.86
N LEU A 280 0.98 19.45 -14.42
CA LEU A 280 0.47 18.27 -13.70
C LEU A 280 1.33 17.85 -12.52
N PHE A 281 2.46 18.48 -12.25
CA PHE A 281 3.22 18.33 -11.02
C PHE A 281 2.71 19.21 -9.89
N ASP A 282 1.83 20.17 -10.18
CA ASP A 282 1.15 20.94 -9.14
C ASP A 282 0.16 20.02 -8.38
N PRO A 283 0.27 19.91 -7.04
CA PRO A 283 -0.55 19.02 -6.25
C PRO A 283 -2.05 19.29 -6.35
N GLU A 284 -2.46 20.56 -6.27
CA GLU A 284 -3.88 20.93 -6.24
C GLU A 284 -4.53 20.70 -7.61
N LEU A 285 -3.83 21.09 -8.69
CA LEU A 285 -4.28 20.84 -10.05
C LEU A 285 -4.36 19.34 -10.35
N ASN A 286 -3.43 18.54 -9.84
CA ASN A 286 -3.36 17.10 -10.13
C ASN A 286 -4.49 16.30 -9.47
N ILE A 287 -5.06 16.80 -8.36
CA ILE A 287 -6.15 16.15 -7.63
C ILE A 287 -7.54 16.77 -7.90
N THR A 288 -7.60 17.84 -8.72
CA THR A 288 -8.87 18.46 -9.20
C THR A 288 -9.47 17.65 -10.34
#